data_164762a5b2962e9f1bd7acd5499c3180
#
_entry.id   164762a5b2962e9f1bd7acd5499c3180
#
_cell.length_a   1.000
_cell.length_b   1.000
_cell.length_c   1.000
_cell.angle_alpha   90.00
_cell.angle_beta   90.00
_cell.angle_gamma   90.00
#
_symmetry.space_group_name_H-M   'P 1'
#
loop_
_entity.id
_entity.type
_entity.pdbx_description
1 polymer ?
#
loop_
_entity_poly.entity_id
_entity_poly.type
_entity_poly.pdbx_seq_one_letter_code
_entity_poly.pdbx_strand_id
1 'polypeptide(L)' 'MPSKTTRFFEIIQLLRDAKKPLLARDLATVLEVSVRTVYRDIASLQAMQTPILGEPGVGYVM' A
#
# COMPACT_ATOMS: atom_id res chain seq x y z
N MET A 1 -13.85 -6.86 -6.61
CA MET A 1 -12.79 -5.89 -6.37
C MET A 1 -13.12 -5.06 -5.14
N PRO A 2 -12.19 -4.92 -4.19
CA PRO A 2 -12.50 -4.15 -2.98
C PRO A 2 -12.68 -2.67 -3.29
N SER A 3 -13.48 -2.01 -2.48
CA SER A 3 -13.66 -0.57 -2.60
C SER A 3 -12.37 0.15 -2.22
N LYS A 4 -12.29 1.43 -2.57
CA LYS A 4 -11.12 2.25 -2.25
C LYS A 4 -10.87 2.28 -0.73
N THR A 5 -11.94 2.46 0.05
CA THR A 5 -11.82 2.49 1.51
C THR A 5 -11.31 1.16 2.05
N THR A 6 -11.83 0.06 1.54
CA THR A 6 -11.39 -1.28 1.94
C THR A 6 -9.92 -1.48 1.59
N ARG A 7 -9.50 -1.06 0.39
CA ARG A 7 -8.10 -1.18 -0.01
C ARG A 7 -7.18 -0.39 0.92
N PHE A 8 -7.58 0.83 1.28
CA PHE A 8 -6.78 1.66 2.19
C PHE A 8 -6.55 0.94 3.51
N PHE A 9 -7.61 0.37 4.06
CA PHE A 9 -7.54 -0.38 5.32
C PHE A 9 -6.61 -1.58 5.19
N GLU A 10 -6.74 -2.32 4.09
CA GLU A 10 -5.91 -3.51 3.86
C GLU A 10 -4.44 -3.15 3.67
N ILE A 11 -4.15 -2.06 2.95
CA ILE A 11 -2.76 -1.61 2.77
C ILE A 11 -2.14 -1.30 4.14
N ILE A 12 -2.87 -0.57 4.98
CA ILE A 12 -2.38 -0.24 6.32
C ILE A 12 -2.10 -1.51 7.12
N GLN A 13 -3.04 -2.45 7.12
CA GLN A 13 -2.85 -3.70 7.86
C GLN A 13 -1.67 -4.51 7.34
N LEU A 14 -1.54 -4.62 6.02
CA LEU A 14 -0.45 -5.38 5.42
C LEU A 14 0.91 -4.77 5.78
N LEU A 15 1.03 -3.45 5.73
CA LEU A 15 2.28 -2.78 6.06
C LEU A 15 2.60 -2.87 7.55
N ARG A 16 1.59 -2.75 8.40
CA ARG A 16 1.80 -2.85 9.85
C ARG A 16 2.22 -4.25 10.28
N ASP A 17 1.67 -5.27 9.64
CA ASP A 17 1.96 -6.66 9.99
C ASP A 17 3.24 -7.17 9.33
N ALA A 18 3.74 -6.49 8.31
CA ALA A 18 4.92 -6.93 7.59
C ALA A 18 6.18 -6.77 8.44
N LYS A 19 7.07 -7.75 8.35
CA LYS A 19 8.36 -7.73 9.07
C LYS A 19 9.48 -7.13 8.23
N LYS A 20 9.19 -6.79 6.99
CA LYS A 20 10.14 -6.19 6.07
C LYS A 20 9.37 -5.29 5.10
N PRO A 21 10.06 -4.38 4.40
CA PRO A 21 9.38 -3.54 3.43
C PRO A 21 8.65 -4.36 2.37
N LEU A 22 7.47 -3.90 1.97
CA LEU A 22 6.69 -4.55 0.91
C LEU A 22 6.76 -3.69 -0.34
N LEU A 23 6.94 -4.35 -1.47
CA LEU A 23 6.92 -3.68 -2.77
C LEU A 23 5.48 -3.45 -3.21
N ALA A 24 5.28 -2.44 -4.05
CA ALA A 24 3.93 -2.19 -4.58
C ALA A 24 3.36 -3.41 -5.28
N ARG A 25 4.19 -4.20 -5.98
CA ARG A 25 3.72 -5.40 -6.66
C ARG A 25 3.22 -6.46 -5.67
N ASP A 26 3.81 -6.52 -4.47
CA ASP A 26 3.35 -7.45 -3.45
C ASP A 26 1.95 -7.07 -2.99
N LEU A 27 1.74 -5.79 -2.76
CA LEU A 27 0.43 -5.28 -2.38
C LEU A 27 -0.58 -5.47 -3.50
N ALA A 28 -0.16 -5.21 -4.73
CA ALA A 28 -1.04 -5.38 -5.90
C ALA A 28 -1.54 -6.82 -6.03
N THR A 29 -0.66 -7.79 -5.79
CA THR A 29 -1.01 -9.20 -5.87
C THR A 29 -2.04 -9.55 -4.80
N VAL A 30 -1.80 -9.14 -3.57
CA VAL A 30 -2.71 -9.45 -2.46
C VAL A 30 -4.07 -8.78 -2.67
N LEU A 31 -4.06 -7.53 -3.13
CA LEU A 31 -5.29 -6.75 -3.29
C LEU A 31 -5.98 -7.00 -4.62
N GLU A 32 -5.35 -7.75 -5.51
CA GLU A 32 -5.88 -8.06 -6.84
C GLU A 32 -6.19 -6.80 -7.65
N VAL A 33 -5.26 -5.86 -7.61
CA VAL A 33 -5.33 -4.62 -8.38
C VAL A 33 -4.01 -4.40 -9.10
N SER A 34 -3.95 -3.38 -9.96
CA SER A 34 -2.72 -3.05 -10.66
C SER A 34 -1.73 -2.36 -9.73
N VAL A 35 -0.45 -2.41 -10.07
CA VAL A 35 0.60 -1.69 -9.36
C VAL A 35 0.30 -0.17 -9.40
N ARG A 36 -0.21 0.32 -10.52
CA ARG A 36 -0.58 1.72 -10.64
C ARG A 36 -1.62 2.13 -9.59
N THR A 37 -2.62 1.27 -9.37
CA THR A 37 -3.63 1.53 -8.35
C THR A 37 -3.00 1.58 -6.97
N VAL A 38 -2.05 0.68 -6.69
CA VAL A 38 -1.36 0.68 -5.40
C VAL A 38 -0.60 1.99 -5.18
N TYR A 39 0.14 2.45 -6.19
CA TYR A 39 0.86 3.72 -6.06
C TYR A 39 -0.09 4.89 -5.80
N ARG A 40 -1.23 4.92 -6.49
CA ARG A 40 -2.22 5.97 -6.27
C ARG A 40 -2.81 5.90 -4.87
N ASP A 41 -3.11 4.69 -4.40
CA ASP A 41 -3.66 4.50 -3.07
C ASP A 41 -2.65 4.93 -2.00
N ILE A 42 -1.38 4.57 -2.16
CA ILE A 42 -0.34 4.97 -1.22
C ILE A 42 -0.20 6.49 -1.19
N ALA A 43 -0.19 7.13 -2.36
CA ALA A 43 -0.10 8.58 -2.42
C ALA A 43 -1.29 9.24 -1.71
N SER A 44 -2.49 8.69 -1.89
CA SER A 44 -3.68 9.20 -1.22
C SER A 44 -3.57 9.05 0.30
N LEU A 45 -3.09 7.90 0.75
CA LEU A 45 -2.90 7.67 2.18
C LEU A 45 -1.87 8.63 2.78
N GLN A 46 -0.78 8.85 2.07
CA GLN A 46 0.24 9.80 2.52
C GLN A 46 -0.30 11.22 2.59
N ALA A 47 -1.15 11.59 1.63
CA ALA A 47 -1.80 12.90 1.63
C ALA A 47 -2.74 13.06 2.82
N MET A 48 -3.25 11.96 3.36
CA MET A 48 -4.10 11.95 4.54
C MET A 48 -3.31 11.82 5.84
N GLN A 49 -2.00 12.07 5.77
CA GLN A 49 -1.10 12.02 6.92
C GLN A 49 -0.89 10.60 7.48
N THR A 50 -1.16 9.58 6.71
CA THR A 50 -0.84 8.20 7.10
C THR A 50 0.67 8.03 7.02
N PRO A 51 1.35 7.54 8.07
CA PRO A 51 2.82 7.50 8.12
C PRO A 51 3.42 6.33 7.33
N ILE A 52 3.18 6.30 6.03
CA ILE A 52 3.77 5.32 5.13
C ILE A 52 5.06 5.90 4.57
N LEU A 53 6.17 5.19 4.73
CA LEU A 53 7.47 5.59 4.21
C LEU A 53 7.92 4.61 3.14
N GLY A 54 8.68 5.10 2.19
CA GLY A 54 9.25 4.25 1.15
C GLY A 54 9.25 4.89 -0.21
N GLU A 55 9.76 4.12 -1.18
CA GLU A 55 9.89 4.57 -2.55
C GLU A 55 9.65 3.42 -3.50
N PRO A 56 9.22 3.70 -4.74
CA PRO A 56 9.09 2.67 -5.76
C PRO A 56 10.40 1.90 -5.93
N GLY A 57 10.32 0.58 -6.03
CA GLY A 57 11.49 -0.26 -6.21
C GLY A 57 12.27 -0.57 -4.95
N VAL A 58 12.06 0.17 -3.88
CA VAL A 58 12.73 -0.05 -2.60
C VAL A 58 11.80 -0.77 -1.63
N GLY A 59 10.55 -0.35 -1.58
CA GLY A 59 9.55 -0.92 -0.71
C GLY A 59 8.96 0.10 0.26
N TYR A 60 7.85 -0.28 0.87
CA TYR A 60 7.09 0.59 1.77
C TYR A 60 7.00 -0.03 3.15
N VAL A 61 7.07 0.82 4.16
CA VAL A 61 6.94 0.42 5.58
C VAL A 61 6.00 1.39 6.28
N MET A 62 5.55 0.97 7.43
CA MET A 62 4.69 1.82 8.25
C MET A 62 5.07 1.71 9.73
#